data_8a717e9d1ee4d5c19b9cfe8f3a14efcb
#
_entry.id   8a717e9d1ee4d5c19b9cfe8f3a14efcb
#
_cell.length_a   1.000
_cell.length_b   1.000
_cell.length_c   1.000
_cell.angle_alpha   90.00
_cell.angle_beta   90.00
_cell.angle_gamma   90.00
#
_symmetry.space_group_name_H-M   'P 1'
#
loop_
_entity.id
_entity.type
_entity.pdbx_description
1 polymer ?
#
loop_
_entity_poly.entity_id
_entity_poly.type
_entity_poly.pdbx_seq_one_letter_code
_entity_poly.pdbx_strand_id
1 'polypeptide(L)'
;MIAFAEQTGSTNADLAAALRTGEGWAEGRWLVARRQTAGRGRQGRAWFDGAGNFMGSTVVMLGEGGPPPATLSFVAALAVRDAAAAALPDDTALALKWP
;
A
#
# COMPACT_ATOMS: atom_id res chain seq x y z
N MET A 1 -5.15 13.34 -1.18
CA MET A 1 -5.02 13.45 -2.64
C MET A 1 -4.58 12.12 -3.24
N ILE A 2 -5.07 11.79 -4.40
CA ILE A 2 -4.72 10.55 -5.10
C ILE A 2 -4.11 10.91 -6.45
N ALA A 3 -2.90 10.37 -6.71
CA ALA A 3 -2.32 10.34 -8.04
C ALA A 3 -2.66 8.99 -8.67
N PHE A 4 -3.14 8.98 -9.89
CA PHE A 4 -3.62 7.78 -10.53
C PHE A 4 -2.79 7.44 -11.76
N ALA A 5 -2.33 6.19 -11.84
CA ALA A 5 -1.60 5.67 -12.99
C ALA A 5 -2.41 4.53 -13.63
N GLU A 6 -2.56 4.56 -14.94
CA GLU A 6 -3.23 3.47 -15.65
C GLU A 6 -2.42 2.18 -15.54
N GLN A 7 -1.10 2.30 -15.68
CA GLN A 7 -0.19 1.17 -15.54
C GLN A 7 1.18 1.63 -15.05
N THR A 8 1.79 0.84 -14.17
CA THR A 8 3.19 1.02 -13.74
C THR A 8 3.79 -0.35 -13.43
N GLY A 9 5.10 -0.39 -13.25
CA GLY A 9 5.76 -1.60 -12.77
C GLY A 9 5.33 -1.93 -11.35
N SER A 10 5.47 -0.96 -10.44
CA SER A 10 5.08 -1.11 -9.04
C SER A 10 4.92 0.27 -8.40
N THR A 11 3.78 0.53 -7.78
CA THR A 11 3.56 1.80 -7.07
C THR A 11 4.56 1.99 -5.93
N ASN A 12 4.93 0.91 -5.25
CA ASN A 12 5.92 0.97 -4.17
C ASN A 12 7.31 1.33 -4.70
N ALA A 13 7.72 0.72 -5.80
CA ALA A 13 9.00 1.03 -6.43
C ALA A 13 9.05 2.48 -6.94
N ASP A 14 7.95 2.95 -7.49
CA ASP A 14 7.84 4.33 -7.99
C ASP A 14 8.02 5.34 -6.86
N LEU A 15 7.32 5.15 -5.73
CA LEU A 15 7.47 6.04 -4.57
C LEU A 15 8.87 5.96 -3.96
N ALA A 16 9.44 4.77 -3.85
CA ALA A 16 10.80 4.62 -3.36
C ALA A 16 11.80 5.37 -4.26
N ALA A 17 11.62 5.32 -5.57
CA ALA A 17 12.44 6.07 -6.51
C ALA A 17 12.26 7.58 -6.35
N ALA A 18 11.04 8.06 -6.23
CA ALA A 18 10.74 9.47 -6.03
C ALA A 18 11.42 10.00 -4.76
N LEU A 19 11.38 9.25 -3.68
CA LEU A 19 12.05 9.64 -2.42
C LEU A 19 13.56 9.67 -2.58
N ARG A 20 14.15 8.71 -3.30
CA ARG A 20 15.62 8.69 -3.54
C ARG A 20 16.08 9.86 -4.40
N THR A 21 15.28 10.28 -5.37
CA THR A 21 15.66 11.37 -6.28
C THR A 21 15.32 12.75 -5.73
N GLY A 22 14.70 12.83 -4.56
CA GLY A 22 14.36 14.10 -3.94
C GLY A 22 13.14 14.79 -4.55
N GLU A 23 12.36 14.10 -5.36
CA GLU A 23 11.12 14.67 -5.91
C GLU A 23 10.14 15.09 -4.82
N GLY A 24 10.21 14.44 -3.67
CA GLY A 24 9.29 14.67 -2.59
C GLY A 24 7.93 14.02 -2.84
N TRP A 25 7.32 13.51 -1.78
CA TRP A 25 5.97 12.96 -1.83
C TRP A 25 5.29 13.30 -0.51
N ALA A 26 4.20 14.02 -0.57
CA ALA A 26 3.51 14.45 0.64
C ALA A 26 2.91 13.26 1.39
N GLU A 27 3.06 13.26 2.71
CA GLU A 27 2.39 12.28 3.55
C GLU A 27 0.88 12.33 3.33
N GLY A 28 0.27 11.17 3.24
CA GLY A 28 -1.17 11.06 2.99
C GLY A 28 -1.57 11.17 1.52
N ARG A 29 -0.63 11.48 0.63
CA ARG A 29 -0.89 11.40 -0.80
C ARG A 29 -0.67 9.97 -1.27
N TRP A 30 -1.61 9.44 -2.03
CA TRP A 30 -1.56 8.07 -2.54
C TRP A 30 -1.19 8.04 -4.02
N LEU A 31 -0.38 7.05 -4.39
CA LEU A 31 -0.21 6.64 -5.79
C LEU A 31 -0.98 5.34 -5.98
N VAL A 32 -1.98 5.36 -6.85
CA VAL A 32 -2.83 4.19 -7.12
C VAL A 32 -2.70 3.84 -8.60
N ALA A 33 -2.49 2.56 -8.89
CA ALA A 33 -2.41 2.05 -10.25
C ALA A 33 -3.54 1.08 -10.55
N ARG A 34 -4.03 1.10 -11.76
CA ARG A 34 -5.00 0.12 -12.24
C ARG A 34 -4.32 -1.22 -12.52
N ARG A 35 -3.11 -1.19 -13.05
CA ARG A 35 -2.32 -2.38 -13.37
C ARG A 35 -0.88 -2.22 -12.89
N GLN A 36 -0.34 -3.30 -12.35
CA GLN A 36 1.08 -3.41 -12.03
C GLN A 36 1.70 -4.59 -12.78
N THR A 37 2.83 -4.33 -13.45
CA THR A 37 3.52 -5.35 -14.26
C THR A 37 4.70 -5.99 -13.54
N ALA A 38 5.14 -5.42 -12.43
CA ALA A 38 6.28 -5.91 -11.65
C ALA A 38 6.03 -5.82 -10.14
N GLY A 39 4.79 -6.06 -9.72
CA GLY A 39 4.43 -6.13 -8.31
C GLY A 39 5.17 -7.25 -7.62
N ARG A 40 5.52 -7.05 -6.35
CA ARG A 40 6.28 -8.02 -5.56
C ARG A 40 5.60 -8.33 -4.24
N GLY A 41 5.56 -9.61 -3.90
CA GLY A 41 5.22 -10.09 -2.58
C GLY A 41 6.45 -10.19 -1.68
N ARG A 42 6.30 -10.81 -0.52
CA ARG A 42 7.40 -11.05 0.41
C ARG A 42 8.49 -11.90 -0.23
N GLN A 43 9.74 -11.66 0.14
CA GLN A 43 10.92 -12.39 -0.36
C GLN A 43 11.10 -12.27 -1.88
N GLY A 44 10.65 -11.15 -2.47
CA GLY A 44 10.80 -10.91 -3.90
C GLY A 44 9.91 -11.75 -4.81
N ARG A 45 8.92 -12.45 -4.26
CA ARG A 45 7.99 -13.25 -5.05
C ARG A 45 7.18 -12.37 -5.98
N ALA A 46 6.90 -12.85 -7.18
CA ALA A 46 6.03 -12.15 -8.11
C ALA A 46 4.62 -12.03 -7.54
N TRP A 47 4.01 -10.88 -7.74
CA TRP A 47 2.64 -10.62 -7.33
C TRP A 47 1.75 -10.43 -8.54
N PHE A 48 0.67 -11.19 -8.62
CA PHE A 48 -0.30 -11.08 -9.71
C PHE A 48 -1.23 -9.90 -9.48
N ASP A 49 -1.41 -9.07 -10.50
CA ASP A 49 -2.16 -7.82 -10.44
C ASP A 49 -3.61 -7.92 -10.92
N GLY A 50 -4.26 -9.03 -10.75
CA GLY A 50 -5.61 -9.28 -11.28
C GLY A 50 -6.52 -8.05 -11.36
N ALA A 51 -7.41 -8.02 -12.33
CA ALA A 51 -8.33 -6.89 -12.54
C ALA A 51 -9.20 -6.66 -11.30
N GLY A 52 -9.40 -5.39 -10.94
CA GLY A 52 -10.23 -5.02 -9.79
C GLY A 52 -9.51 -5.01 -8.45
N ASN A 53 -8.24 -5.39 -8.40
CA ASN A 53 -7.47 -5.32 -7.16
C ASN A 53 -7.04 -3.88 -6.88
N PHE A 54 -6.94 -3.55 -5.60
CA PHE A 54 -6.37 -2.28 -5.17
C PHE A 54 -4.85 -2.40 -5.16
N MET A 55 -4.19 -1.54 -5.94
CA MET A 55 -2.74 -1.43 -5.97
C MET A 55 -2.36 0.01 -5.73
N GLY A 56 -1.98 0.29 -4.50
CA GLY A 56 -1.67 1.66 -4.10
C GLY A 56 -0.59 1.70 -3.03
N SER A 57 0.11 2.80 -3.01
CA SER A 57 1.17 3.07 -2.04
C SER A 57 1.10 4.52 -1.57
N THR A 58 1.54 4.74 -0.35
CA THR A 58 1.66 6.07 0.22
C THR A 58 2.92 6.16 1.07
N VAL A 59 3.25 7.36 1.48
CA VAL A 59 4.41 7.61 2.33
C VAL A 59 3.93 8.02 3.72
N VAL A 60 4.56 7.46 4.73
CA VAL A 60 4.36 7.82 6.12
C VAL A 60 5.67 8.36 6.66
N MET A 61 5.65 9.54 7.26
CA MET A 61 6.82 10.14 7.88
C MET A 61 6.99 9.60 9.29
N LEU A 62 8.17 9.06 9.58
CA LEU A 62 8.46 8.52 10.89
C LEU A 62 9.24 9.56 11.70
N GLY A 63 8.75 9.85 12.92
CA GLY A 63 9.45 10.70 13.87
C GLY A 63 10.42 9.90 14.74
N GLU A 64 11.33 10.62 15.38
CA GLU A 64 12.21 10.01 16.39
C GLU A 64 11.43 9.60 17.62
N GLY A 65 11.82 8.49 18.23
CA GLY A 65 11.21 8.00 19.47
C GLY A 65 9.85 7.35 19.34
N GLY A 66 9.38 7.17 18.11
CA GLY A 66 8.13 6.46 17.84
C GLY A 66 8.30 4.93 17.84
N PRO A 67 7.20 4.19 17.64
CA PRO A 67 7.26 2.73 17.50
C PRO A 67 8.18 2.30 16.36
N PRO A 68 8.71 1.07 16.40
CA PRO A 68 9.51 0.56 15.29
C PRO A 68 8.75 0.62 13.96
N PRO A 69 9.41 0.94 12.83
CA PRO A 69 8.74 1.03 11.53
C PRO A 69 7.94 -0.22 11.15
N ALA A 70 8.38 -1.40 11.59
CA ALA A 70 7.67 -2.65 11.32
C ALA A 70 6.23 -2.67 11.88
N THR A 71 5.93 -1.86 12.90
CA THR A 71 4.55 -1.77 13.43
C THR A 71 3.57 -1.19 12.43
N LEU A 72 4.03 -0.49 11.38
CA LEU A 72 3.16 0.00 10.31
C LEU A 72 2.42 -1.12 9.61
N SER A 73 2.96 -2.33 9.57
CA SER A 73 2.26 -3.46 8.96
C SER A 73 0.99 -3.83 9.73
N PHE A 74 0.99 -3.69 11.06
CA PHE A 74 -0.22 -3.88 11.87
C PHE A 74 -1.23 -2.77 11.61
N VAL A 75 -0.78 -1.53 11.54
CA VAL A 75 -1.65 -0.38 11.25
C VAL A 75 -2.30 -0.55 9.88
N ALA A 76 -1.53 -0.94 8.87
CA ALA A 76 -2.03 -1.17 7.52
C ALA A 76 -3.08 -2.29 7.51
N ALA A 77 -2.81 -3.40 8.19
CA ALA A 77 -3.75 -4.52 8.27
C ALA A 77 -5.07 -4.10 8.90
N LEU A 78 -5.02 -3.36 10.00
CA LEU A 78 -6.22 -2.84 10.68
C LEU A 78 -6.98 -1.86 9.78
N ALA A 79 -6.28 -0.96 9.08
CA ALA A 79 -6.90 0.00 8.18
C ALA A 79 -7.61 -0.70 7.01
N VAL A 80 -6.97 -1.70 6.41
CA VAL A 80 -7.58 -2.47 5.32
C VAL A 80 -8.80 -3.24 5.81
N ARG A 81 -8.71 -3.83 6.99
CA ARG A 81 -9.86 -4.53 7.60
C ARG A 81 -11.02 -3.57 7.82
N ASP A 82 -10.77 -2.39 8.34
CA ASP A 82 -11.81 -1.40 8.58
C ASP A 82 -12.45 -0.91 7.27
N ALA A 83 -11.64 -0.66 6.26
CA ALA A 83 -12.13 -0.26 4.93
C ALA A 83 -12.99 -1.36 4.30
N ALA A 84 -12.55 -2.61 4.38
CA ALA A 84 -13.30 -3.75 3.85
C ALA A 84 -14.63 -3.95 4.61
N ALA A 85 -14.60 -3.82 5.93
CA ALA A 85 -15.81 -3.94 6.75
C ALA A 85 -16.85 -2.88 6.38
N ALA A 86 -16.41 -1.65 6.10
CA ALA A 86 -17.30 -0.56 5.68
C ALA A 86 -17.92 -0.81 4.31
N ALA A 87 -17.25 -1.53 3.43
CA ALA A 87 -17.70 -1.80 2.07
C ALA A 87 -18.56 -3.07 1.94
N LEU A 88 -18.47 -3.98 2.91
CA LEU A 88 -19.20 -5.26 2.88
C LEU A 88 -20.50 -5.17 3.68
N PRO A 89 -21.56 -5.87 3.24
CA PRO A 89 -22.82 -5.92 4.01
C PRO A 89 -22.65 -6.62 5.36
N ASP A 90 -21.65 -7.47 5.50
CA ASP A 90 -21.39 -8.28 6.68
C ASP A 90 -19.88 -8.53 6.79
N ASP A 91 -19.31 -8.31 7.97
CA ASP A 91 -17.88 -8.46 8.21
C ASP A 91 -17.51 -9.80 8.87
N THR A 92 -18.44 -10.72 9.02
CA THR A 92 -18.19 -12.00 9.69
C THR A 92 -17.16 -12.86 8.96
N ALA A 93 -16.99 -12.67 7.65
CA ALA A 93 -16.01 -13.38 6.85
C ALA A 93 -14.61 -12.74 6.89
N LEU A 94 -14.46 -11.57 7.53
CA LEU A 94 -13.18 -10.87 7.60
C LEU A 94 -12.36 -11.42 8.77
N ALA A 95 -11.10 -11.70 8.49
CA ALA A 95 -10.15 -12.12 9.51
C ALA A 95 -8.77 -11.54 9.18
N LEU A 96 -8.02 -11.17 10.22
CA LEU A 96 -6.63 -10.77 10.08
C LEU A 96 -5.75 -12.01 10.19
N LYS A 97 -4.83 -12.13 9.24
CA LYS A 97 -3.83 -13.19 9.24
C LYS A 97 -2.45 -12.56 9.41
N TRP A 98 -1.67 -13.09 10.35
CA TRP A 98 -0.32 -12.66 10.60
C TRP A 98 0.62 -13.87 10.68
N PRO A 99 1.81 -13.75 10.17
CA PRO A 99 2.39 -12.77 9.27
C PRO A 99 1.83 -12.86 7.88
#